data_2c687fb2a65ff5b2a2a96169deb4ab03
#
_entry.id   2c687fb2a65ff5b2a2a96169deb4ab03
#
_cell.length_a   1.000
_cell.length_b   1.000
_cell.length_c   1.000
_cell.angle_alpha   90.00
_cell.angle_beta   90.00
_cell.angle_gamma   90.00
#
_symmetry.space_group_name_H-M   'P 1'
#
loop_
_entity.id
_entity.type
_entity.pdbx_description
1 polymer ?
#
loop_
_entity_poly.entity_id
_entity_poly.type
_entity_poly.pdbx_seq_one_letter_code
_entity_poly.pdbx_strand_id
1 'polypeptide(L)'
;EFRRVLFRSQLKLNTTGANAEELSDALMEAGSVSITFQDTHDTPVFEPLPGETRLWGDTDVIGLFDAETDMKEVVAILENHPLLGVGFAHKIEQLEDKDWEREWMDNFHPMQFGQRLWICPSWREVPDKNAVNVMLDPGLAFGTGTHPTTSDRKSTR
;
A
#
# COMPACT_ATOMS: atom_id res chain seq x y z
N GLU A 1 -7.95 -17.31 -23.22
CA GLU A 1 -8.77 -16.84 -22.08
C GLU A 1 -8.29 -15.43 -21.74
N PHE A 2 -9.02 -14.40 -22.20
CA PHE A 2 -8.70 -13.01 -21.89
C PHE A 2 -9.01 -12.80 -20.41
N ARG A 3 -7.97 -12.72 -19.58
CA ARG A 3 -8.08 -12.22 -18.20
C ARG A 3 -8.55 -10.77 -18.29
N ARG A 4 -9.80 -10.53 -17.91
CA ARG A 4 -10.33 -9.18 -17.76
C ARG A 4 -9.49 -8.52 -16.68
N VAL A 5 -8.69 -7.53 -17.06
CA VAL A 5 -7.98 -6.69 -16.08
C VAL A 5 -9.08 -5.92 -15.36
N LEU A 6 -9.32 -6.27 -14.11
CA LEU A 6 -10.27 -5.57 -13.26
C LEU A 6 -9.56 -4.35 -12.70
N PHE A 7 -9.97 -3.17 -13.10
CA PHE A 7 -9.51 -1.93 -12.50
C PHE A 7 -10.39 -1.66 -11.28
N ARG A 8 -9.79 -1.34 -10.14
CA ARG A 8 -10.48 -0.77 -9.00
C ARG A 8 -10.33 0.74 -9.03
N SER A 9 -11.34 1.45 -8.53
CA SER A 9 -11.28 2.91 -8.43
C SER A 9 -11.05 3.33 -6.99
N GLN A 10 -10.18 4.29 -6.80
CA GLN A 10 -9.89 4.91 -5.51
C GLN A 10 -10.43 6.35 -5.54
N LEU A 11 -11.23 6.72 -4.55
CA LEU A 11 -11.67 8.10 -4.34
C LEU A 11 -10.97 8.64 -3.09
N LYS A 12 -10.20 9.70 -3.27
CA LYS A 12 -9.45 10.37 -2.21
C LYS A 12 -10.08 11.70 -1.88
N LEU A 13 -10.39 11.92 -0.60
CA LEU A 13 -10.94 13.13 -0.02
C LEU A 13 -9.99 13.66 1.05
N ASN A 14 -9.65 14.95 0.98
CA ASN A 14 -8.90 15.59 2.05
C ASN A 14 -9.86 16.21 3.07
N THR A 15 -9.60 16.01 4.35
CA THR A 15 -10.42 16.54 5.44
C THR A 15 -9.61 16.71 6.72
N THR A 16 -10.26 17.23 7.75
CA THR A 16 -9.69 17.28 9.11
C THR A 16 -9.92 15.94 9.83
N GLY A 17 -9.04 15.61 10.78
CA GLY A 17 -9.20 14.41 11.60
C GLY A 17 -10.55 14.31 12.32
N ALA A 18 -11.17 15.46 12.66
CA ALA A 18 -12.48 15.50 13.29
C ALA A 18 -13.63 15.04 12.38
N ASN A 19 -13.50 15.25 11.06
CA ASN A 19 -14.53 14.92 10.08
C ASN A 19 -14.24 13.61 9.35
N ALA A 20 -13.09 13.00 9.60
CA ALA A 20 -12.63 11.84 8.87
C ALA A 20 -13.53 10.61 9.06
N GLU A 21 -14.02 10.37 10.27
CA GLU A 21 -14.94 9.26 10.56
C GLU A 21 -16.28 9.44 9.84
N GLU A 22 -16.87 10.65 9.88
CA GLU A 22 -18.14 10.94 9.22
C GLU A 22 -18.02 10.79 7.68
N LEU A 23 -16.89 11.21 7.09
CA LEU A 23 -16.65 11.01 5.67
C LEU A 23 -16.36 9.55 5.31
N SER A 24 -15.76 8.80 6.21
CA SER A 24 -15.59 7.35 6.03
C SER A 24 -16.94 6.65 5.95
N ASP A 25 -17.87 6.99 6.81
CA ASP A 25 -19.23 6.45 6.81
C ASP A 25 -19.96 6.82 5.51
N ALA A 26 -19.84 8.06 5.06
CA ALA A 26 -20.43 8.52 3.81
C ALA A 26 -19.88 7.76 2.59
N LEU A 27 -18.58 7.49 2.56
CA LEU A 27 -17.96 6.67 1.50
C LEU A 27 -18.43 5.22 1.54
N MET A 28 -18.59 4.65 2.73
CA MET A 28 -19.15 3.29 2.90
C MET A 28 -20.60 3.22 2.43
N GLU A 29 -21.43 4.19 2.76
CA GLU A 29 -22.82 4.29 2.27
C GLU A 29 -22.88 4.47 0.75
N ALA A 30 -21.90 5.18 0.16
CA ALA A 30 -21.78 5.32 -1.30
C ALA A 30 -21.23 4.05 -1.99
N GLY A 31 -20.95 2.97 -1.25
CA GLY A 31 -20.59 1.66 -1.78
C GLY A 31 -19.10 1.37 -1.83
N SER A 32 -18.27 2.05 -1.04
CA SER A 32 -16.86 1.67 -0.93
C SER A 32 -16.69 0.32 -0.24
N VAL A 33 -15.76 -0.51 -0.73
CA VAL A 33 -15.45 -1.84 -0.17
C VAL A 33 -14.42 -1.78 0.95
N SER A 34 -13.64 -0.72 1.02
CA SER A 34 -12.71 -0.47 2.13
C SER A 34 -12.38 1.02 2.23
N ILE A 35 -12.02 1.44 3.45
CA ILE A 35 -11.58 2.80 3.74
C ILE A 35 -10.16 2.76 4.30
N THR A 36 -9.36 3.72 3.88
CA THR A 36 -8.01 3.95 4.41
C THR A 36 -7.87 5.40 4.82
N PHE A 37 -7.31 5.64 6.00
CA PHE A 37 -6.89 6.96 6.45
C PHE A 37 -5.40 7.13 6.22
N GLN A 38 -5.02 8.27 5.64
CA GLN A 38 -3.62 8.60 5.38
C GLN A 38 -3.34 10.02 5.83
N ASP A 39 -2.16 10.25 6.39
CA ASP A 39 -1.70 11.62 6.65
C ASP A 39 -1.42 12.34 5.32
N THR A 40 -1.91 13.57 5.22
CA THR A 40 -1.69 14.41 4.03
C THR A 40 -0.26 14.93 3.95
N HIS A 41 0.41 15.09 5.10
CA HIS A 41 1.71 15.78 5.22
C HIS A 41 2.85 14.91 5.78
N ASP A 42 2.65 13.59 5.94
CA ASP A 42 3.63 12.67 6.53
C ASP A 42 4.09 13.12 7.94
N THR A 43 3.13 13.57 8.75
CA THR A 43 3.37 14.05 10.11
C THR A 43 3.54 12.88 11.07
N PRO A 44 4.66 12.73 11.79
CA PRO A 44 4.85 11.62 12.70
C PRO A 44 3.82 11.64 13.84
N VAL A 45 3.04 10.59 13.97
CA VAL A 45 2.16 10.36 15.13
C VAL A 45 2.85 9.33 16.03
N PHE A 46 3.25 9.78 17.23
CA PHE A 46 3.77 8.89 18.25
C PHE A 46 2.63 8.05 18.83
N GLU A 47 3.00 6.92 19.42
CA GLU A 47 2.08 5.92 19.95
C GLU A 47 0.96 6.55 20.79
N PRO A 48 -0.33 6.35 20.41
CA PRO A 48 -1.45 6.91 21.15
C PRO A 48 -1.64 6.20 22.49
N LEU A 49 -2.27 6.86 23.43
CA LEU A 49 -2.63 6.23 24.69
C LEU A 49 -3.66 5.08 24.46
N PRO A 50 -3.67 4.04 25.31
CA PRO A 50 -4.62 2.95 25.17
C PRO A 50 -6.07 3.44 25.12
N GLY A 51 -6.79 3.15 24.02
CA GLY A 51 -8.16 3.57 23.78
C GLY A 51 -8.31 4.94 23.08
N GLU A 52 -7.21 5.61 22.74
CA GLU A 52 -7.23 6.84 21.98
C GLU A 52 -6.95 6.54 20.50
N THR A 53 -7.86 6.96 19.60
CA THR A 53 -7.60 6.95 18.16
C THR A 53 -7.14 8.35 17.75
N ARG A 54 -5.87 8.52 17.47
CA ARG A 54 -5.32 9.79 16.97
C ARG A 54 -5.31 9.76 15.45
N LEU A 55 -6.09 10.64 14.86
CA LEU A 55 -5.98 10.98 13.44
C LEU A 55 -5.16 12.27 13.30
N TRP A 56 -4.55 12.45 12.13
CA TRP A 56 -3.79 13.65 11.81
C TRP A 56 -4.69 14.87 11.64
N GLY A 57 -4.14 16.09 11.82
CA GLY A 57 -4.87 17.34 11.64
C GLY A 57 -5.48 17.46 10.26
N ASP A 58 -4.68 17.16 9.21
CA ASP A 58 -5.12 17.01 7.84
C ASP A 58 -5.02 15.53 7.46
N THR A 59 -6.15 14.93 7.16
CA THR A 59 -6.29 13.50 6.90
C THR A 59 -6.91 13.28 5.52
N ASP A 60 -6.31 12.41 4.74
CA ASP A 60 -6.89 11.91 3.52
C ASP A 60 -7.72 10.67 3.81
N VAL A 61 -8.99 10.70 3.48
CA VAL A 61 -9.91 9.56 3.55
C VAL A 61 -10.00 8.97 2.15
N ILE A 62 -9.63 7.72 2.01
CA ILE A 62 -9.52 7.03 0.72
C ILE A 62 -10.50 5.87 0.70
N GLY A 63 -11.52 5.96 -0.15
CA GLY A 63 -12.46 4.88 -0.41
C GLY A 63 -12.05 4.05 -1.62
N LEU A 64 -12.05 2.72 -1.50
CA LEU A 64 -11.83 1.79 -2.59
C LEU A 64 -13.17 1.28 -3.12
N PHE A 65 -13.35 1.31 -4.43
CA PHE A 65 -14.56 0.88 -5.12
C PHE A 65 -14.25 -0.23 -6.12
N ASP A 66 -15.23 -1.10 -6.33
CA ASP A 66 -15.10 -2.15 -7.34
C ASP A 66 -15.03 -1.59 -8.77
N ALA A 67 -14.50 -2.39 -9.67
CA ALA A 67 -14.31 -2.04 -11.08
C ALA A 67 -15.60 -1.65 -11.81
N GLU A 68 -16.73 -2.18 -11.37
CA GLU A 68 -18.04 -1.97 -11.99
C GLU A 68 -18.80 -0.75 -11.41
N THR A 69 -18.25 -0.12 -10.37
CA THR A 69 -18.89 1.03 -9.71
C THR A 69 -18.80 2.27 -10.58
N ASP A 70 -19.93 2.92 -10.85
CA ASP A 70 -19.95 4.20 -11.54
C ASP A 70 -19.53 5.33 -10.58
N MET A 71 -18.29 5.80 -10.72
CA MET A 71 -17.75 6.86 -9.89
C MET A 71 -18.50 8.19 -10.00
N LYS A 72 -19.25 8.41 -11.10
CA LYS A 72 -20.10 9.61 -11.22
C LYS A 72 -21.31 9.55 -10.29
N GLU A 73 -21.89 8.37 -10.14
CA GLU A 73 -22.97 8.13 -9.18
C GLU A 73 -22.45 8.33 -7.74
N VAL A 74 -21.29 7.77 -7.43
CA VAL A 74 -20.64 7.96 -6.12
C VAL A 74 -20.43 9.44 -5.81
N VAL A 75 -19.87 10.21 -6.73
CA VAL A 75 -19.68 11.65 -6.55
C VAL A 75 -21.01 12.37 -6.34
N ALA A 76 -22.04 12.04 -7.12
CA ALA A 76 -23.36 12.65 -6.99
C ALA A 76 -24.04 12.35 -5.64
N ILE A 77 -23.82 11.15 -5.08
CA ILE A 77 -24.29 10.80 -3.73
C ILE A 77 -23.57 11.67 -2.70
N LEU A 78 -22.24 11.75 -2.80
CA LEU A 78 -21.40 12.51 -1.86
C LEU A 78 -21.64 14.04 -1.91
N GLU A 79 -22.03 14.59 -3.06
CA GLU A 79 -22.40 16.01 -3.19
C GLU A 79 -23.60 16.42 -2.31
N ASN A 80 -24.44 15.45 -1.94
CA ASN A 80 -25.56 15.69 -1.03
C ASN A 80 -25.14 15.63 0.46
N HIS A 81 -23.89 15.25 0.74
CA HIS A 81 -23.42 15.15 2.12
C HIS A 81 -23.14 16.55 2.72
N PRO A 82 -23.54 16.84 3.97
CA PRO A 82 -23.40 18.17 4.59
C PRO A 82 -21.97 18.70 4.66
N LEU A 83 -20.99 17.82 4.79
CA LEU A 83 -19.56 18.17 4.88
C LEU A 83 -18.90 18.46 3.53
N LEU A 84 -19.50 18.04 2.41
CA LEU A 84 -18.85 18.10 1.09
C LEU A 84 -19.47 19.17 0.19
N GLY A 85 -20.75 19.05 -0.14
CA GLY A 85 -21.43 19.97 -1.05
C GLY A 85 -21.06 19.79 -2.53
N VAL A 86 -21.76 20.53 -3.40
CA VAL A 86 -21.59 20.43 -4.86
C VAL A 86 -20.18 20.89 -5.27
N GLY A 87 -19.50 20.06 -6.06
CA GLY A 87 -18.17 20.38 -6.60
C GLY A 87 -17.04 20.27 -5.57
N PHE A 88 -17.21 19.48 -4.53
CA PHE A 88 -16.17 19.22 -3.52
C PHE A 88 -14.86 18.72 -4.15
N ALA A 89 -13.74 19.10 -3.55
CA ALA A 89 -12.42 18.68 -4.02
C ALA A 89 -12.20 17.17 -3.76
N HIS A 90 -11.97 16.42 -4.83
CA HIS A 90 -11.70 14.99 -4.78
C HIS A 90 -10.72 14.57 -5.87
N LYS A 91 -10.08 13.41 -5.66
CA LYS A 91 -9.23 12.77 -6.67
C LYS A 91 -9.69 11.34 -6.90
N ILE A 92 -9.93 10.99 -8.16
CA ILE A 92 -10.24 9.63 -8.55
C ILE A 92 -9.03 9.05 -9.25
N GLU A 93 -8.56 7.89 -8.79
CA GLU A 93 -7.45 7.14 -9.38
C GLU A 93 -7.93 5.73 -9.73
N GLN A 94 -7.54 5.25 -10.90
CA GLN A 94 -7.76 3.86 -11.28
C GLN A 94 -6.55 3.04 -10.85
N LEU A 95 -6.81 1.97 -10.10
CA LEU A 95 -5.82 0.99 -9.70
C LEU A 95 -5.93 -0.23 -10.59
N GLU A 96 -4.87 -0.53 -11.33
CA GLU A 96 -4.77 -1.81 -12.02
C GLU A 96 -4.65 -2.93 -10.99
N ASP A 97 -5.39 -4.02 -11.21
CA ASP A 97 -5.21 -5.25 -10.44
C ASP A 97 -3.90 -5.90 -10.90
N LYS A 98 -2.82 -5.53 -10.25
CA LYS A 98 -1.49 -6.09 -10.49
C LYS A 98 -1.29 -7.33 -9.62
N ASP A 99 -0.53 -8.26 -10.15
CA ASP A 99 -0.04 -9.42 -9.40
C ASP A 99 1.05 -8.94 -8.42
N TRP A 100 0.63 -8.34 -7.30
CA TRP A 100 1.49 -7.79 -6.27
C TRP A 100 2.44 -8.83 -5.67
N GLU A 101 2.08 -10.13 -5.77
CA GLU A 101 2.92 -11.22 -5.30
C GLU A 101 4.19 -11.36 -6.13
N ARG A 102 4.20 -10.88 -7.37
CA ARG A 102 5.33 -10.98 -8.30
C ARG A 102 6.05 -9.66 -8.55
N GLU A 103 5.42 -8.53 -8.35
CA GLU A 103 6.02 -7.22 -8.66
C GLU A 103 7.34 -6.98 -7.89
N TRP A 104 7.41 -7.42 -6.64
CA TRP A 104 8.64 -7.31 -5.84
C TRP A 104 9.76 -8.27 -6.33
N MET A 105 9.43 -9.38 -7.01
CA MET A 105 10.42 -10.32 -7.55
C MET A 105 11.30 -9.67 -8.61
N ASP A 106 10.77 -8.76 -9.40
CA ASP A 106 11.52 -8.05 -10.43
C ASP A 106 12.57 -7.13 -9.83
N ASN A 107 12.30 -6.58 -8.65
CA ASN A 107 13.20 -5.70 -7.90
C ASN A 107 14.17 -6.45 -6.99
N PHE A 108 14.01 -7.79 -6.84
CA PHE A 108 14.86 -8.59 -5.98
C PHE A 108 16.08 -9.11 -6.75
N HIS A 109 17.24 -8.54 -6.47
CA HIS A 109 18.50 -8.89 -7.13
C HIS A 109 19.43 -9.67 -6.19
N PRO A 110 20.38 -10.44 -6.76
CA PRO A 110 21.45 -11.05 -5.97
C PRO A 110 22.18 -10.01 -5.13
N MET A 111 22.43 -10.34 -3.86
CA MET A 111 23.09 -9.45 -2.90
C MET A 111 24.39 -10.04 -2.45
N GLN A 112 25.45 -9.23 -2.48
CA GLN A 112 26.78 -9.64 -1.98
C GLN A 112 26.97 -9.28 -0.52
N PHE A 113 27.46 -10.23 0.26
CA PHE A 113 27.85 -10.04 1.66
C PHE A 113 29.33 -10.40 1.84
N GLY A 114 30.12 -9.41 2.24
CA GLY A 114 31.57 -9.54 2.28
C GLY A 114 32.16 -9.72 0.88
N GLN A 115 33.24 -10.51 0.76
CA GLN A 115 33.96 -10.68 -0.52
C GLN A 115 33.55 -11.92 -1.30
N ARG A 116 32.95 -12.93 -0.65
CA ARG A 116 32.77 -14.26 -1.24
C ARG A 116 31.36 -14.83 -1.13
N LEU A 117 30.46 -14.22 -0.37
CA LEU A 117 29.11 -14.72 -0.15
C LEU A 117 28.11 -13.94 -0.99
N TRP A 118 27.31 -14.67 -1.76
CA TRP A 118 26.16 -14.13 -2.47
C TRP A 118 24.88 -14.78 -1.98
N ILE A 119 23.83 -14.02 -1.87
CA ILE A 119 22.47 -14.49 -1.65
C ILE A 119 21.68 -14.20 -2.90
N CYS A 120 21.21 -15.26 -3.54
CA CYS A 120 20.57 -15.20 -4.85
C CYS A 120 19.17 -15.80 -4.76
N PRO A 121 18.15 -15.15 -5.33
CA PRO A 121 16.86 -15.78 -5.51
C PRO A 121 16.95 -16.85 -6.60
N SER A 122 16.12 -17.89 -6.51
CA SER A 122 16.16 -19.04 -7.44
C SER A 122 15.84 -18.67 -8.90
N TRP A 123 15.13 -17.57 -9.12
CA TRP A 123 14.75 -17.06 -10.46
C TRP A 123 15.78 -16.12 -11.10
N ARG A 124 16.93 -15.91 -10.46
CA ARG A 124 18.05 -15.11 -11.01
C ARG A 124 19.31 -15.95 -11.15
N GLU A 125 20.10 -15.61 -12.14
CA GLU A 125 21.42 -16.23 -12.30
C GLU A 125 22.40 -15.76 -11.22
N VAL A 126 23.26 -16.67 -10.77
CA VAL A 126 24.32 -16.34 -9.81
C VAL A 126 25.37 -15.46 -10.48
N PRO A 127 25.75 -14.32 -9.89
CA PRO A 127 26.71 -13.38 -10.49
C PRO A 127 28.12 -13.95 -10.59
N ASP A 128 28.54 -14.77 -9.61
CA ASP A 128 29.85 -15.41 -9.58
C ASP A 128 29.72 -16.88 -9.16
N LYS A 129 29.98 -17.77 -10.10
CA LYS A 129 29.90 -19.23 -9.89
C LYS A 129 31.02 -19.76 -8.98
N ASN A 130 32.11 -19.01 -8.81
CA ASN A 130 33.23 -19.39 -7.93
C ASN A 130 33.05 -18.90 -6.48
N ALA A 131 32.08 -18.05 -6.24
CA ALA A 131 31.71 -17.58 -4.91
C ALA A 131 30.83 -18.58 -4.17
N VAL A 132 30.63 -18.36 -2.89
CA VAL A 132 29.64 -19.10 -2.10
C VAL A 132 28.25 -18.50 -2.39
N ASN A 133 27.42 -19.26 -3.09
CA ASN A 133 26.08 -18.81 -3.45
C ASN A 133 25.04 -19.52 -2.57
N VAL A 134 24.27 -18.75 -1.84
CA VAL A 134 23.13 -19.22 -1.04
C VAL A 134 21.85 -18.86 -1.78
N MET A 135 21.10 -19.88 -2.16
CA MET A 135 19.78 -19.68 -2.76
C MET A 135 18.79 -19.38 -1.66
N LEU A 136 18.13 -18.23 -1.76
CA LEU A 136 17.13 -17.78 -0.80
C LEU A 136 15.96 -17.14 -1.55
N ASP A 137 14.82 -17.79 -1.47
CA ASP A 137 13.56 -17.23 -2.00
C ASP A 137 12.80 -16.59 -0.85
N PRO A 138 12.62 -15.26 -0.87
CA PRO A 138 11.79 -14.61 0.13
C PRO A 138 10.34 -15.12 -0.01
N GLY A 139 9.79 -15.61 1.08
CA GLY A 139 8.39 -15.98 1.15
C GLY A 139 7.52 -14.77 1.59
N LEU A 140 6.23 -15.04 1.78
CA LEU A 140 5.28 -14.07 2.35
C LEU A 140 5.59 -13.75 3.83
N ALA A 141 6.49 -14.50 4.45
CA ALA A 141 6.93 -14.29 5.82
C ALA A 141 8.07 -13.26 5.89
N PHE A 142 8.19 -12.65 7.06
CA PHE A 142 9.22 -11.66 7.37
C PHE A 142 10.64 -12.20 7.16
N GLY A 143 11.58 -11.39 6.66
CA GLY A 143 13.00 -11.76 6.58
C GLY A 143 13.56 -11.91 5.17
N THR A 144 13.29 -10.95 4.30
CA THR A 144 13.80 -10.89 2.90
C THR A 144 15.32 -10.89 2.76
N GLY A 145 16.05 -10.75 3.86
CA GLY A 145 17.51 -10.67 3.85
C GLY A 145 18.09 -9.27 3.70
N THR A 146 17.27 -8.29 3.34
CA THR A 146 17.70 -6.89 3.17
C THR A 146 17.66 -6.11 4.49
N HIS A 147 16.84 -6.53 5.45
CA HIS A 147 16.73 -5.85 6.74
C HIS A 147 18.04 -5.99 7.54
N PRO A 148 18.51 -4.94 8.25
CA PRO A 148 19.76 -4.95 9.02
C PRO A 148 19.91 -6.14 9.97
N THR A 149 18.86 -6.56 10.66
CA THR A 149 18.89 -7.72 11.57
C THR A 149 19.18 -9.05 10.88
N THR A 150 18.77 -9.21 9.62
CA THR A 150 19.06 -10.41 8.83
C THR A 150 20.43 -10.31 8.18
N SER A 151 20.80 -9.14 7.70
CA SER A 151 22.12 -8.84 7.12
C SER A 151 23.24 -9.05 8.15
N ASP A 152 23.08 -8.57 9.38
CA ASP A 152 24.04 -8.71 10.46
C ASP A 152 24.31 -10.19 10.81
N ARG A 153 23.29 -11.03 10.88
CA ARG A 153 23.46 -12.47 11.13
C ARG A 153 24.24 -13.20 10.05
N LYS A 154 24.31 -12.69 8.83
CA LYS A 154 25.05 -13.27 7.70
C LYS A 154 26.51 -12.83 7.67
N SER A 155 26.83 -11.68 8.25
CA SER A 155 28.19 -11.12 8.29
C SER A 155 29.06 -11.68 9.42
N THR A 156 28.46 -12.29 10.45
CA THR A 156 29.13 -12.70 11.69
C THR A 156 29.50 -14.20 11.77
N ARG A 157 29.34 -14.95 10.67
CA ARG A 157 29.76 -16.37 10.60
C ARG A 157 30.75 -16.65 9.49
#